data_3a161d748ddbf8414e7a3ba154eeefbc
#
_entry.id   3a161d748ddbf8414e7a3ba154eeefbc
#
_cell.length_a   1.000
_cell.length_b   1.000
_cell.length_c   1.000
_cell.angle_alpha   90.00
_cell.angle_beta   90.00
_cell.angle_gamma   90.00
#
_symmetry.space_group_name_H-M   'P 1'
#
loop_
_entity.id
_entity.type
_entity.pdbx_description
1 polymer ?
#
loop_
_entity_poly.entity_id
_entity_poly.type
_entity_poly.pdbx_seq_one_letter_code
_entity_poly.pdbx_strand_id
1 'polypeptide(L)'
;MNAKQVLEILMARELVDAGQAHEVEREMATSGKSAEQVITDFGLCTLDQLYGAIAAELDTEYYDLEGFEPAPETLRKLPAGMAKLHGALPLAASSEQLIIALADPLNLQTAEDLRFALGKNVHIVVAPAGKVEALIQQHYGADSANMDEILAELAGETVEFQEGVKMDAASLENEANATPIIRYVDLVLHQAIRDRASDIHFEPFETEFKIRYRVDGALYEMSPPPRHLALPIISRVKVMSNLNIAERRLPQDGRIQKSIAGRPVDLRVSTLPTQFGESVVLRVLDRSTVNLNLEALGMPPYIHNYILNTIEKPNGIFIVTGPTGSGKTTTLYACLNEINTIDSKLLTAEDPVEYDIEGIVQVPVNEAIGLTFARVLRAFLRQDPDRIMVGETRDIETAQIAIQASLTGHLVFTTLHTNDAPGAVTRLIDMGVEPFLISASLEAVLGQRLIRKVCTNCRDAYEPSESVLGQLGLSPHEIGDKNFYYGKGCESCNHTGYRGRKGIYELLDITDPIRELINQRAPSVVLKQKAIELGMVGLRQDGLRTIYDGESTIEEVLKYT
;
A
#
# COMPACT_ATOMS: atom_id res chain seq x y z
N MET A 1 18.28 13.23 -4.97
CA MET A 1 19.76 13.14 -5.22
C MET A 1 20.37 12.05 -4.35
N ASN A 2 21.36 11.31 -4.86
CA ASN A 2 22.10 10.29 -4.10
C ASN A 2 23.01 10.98 -3.07
N ALA A 3 22.76 10.78 -1.78
CA ALA A 3 23.49 11.41 -0.68
C ALA A 3 25.00 11.17 -0.73
N LYS A 4 25.42 9.96 -1.06
CA LYS A 4 26.84 9.59 -1.15
C LYS A 4 27.58 10.38 -2.23
N GLN A 5 26.97 10.52 -3.41
CA GLN A 5 27.55 11.32 -4.49
C GLN A 5 27.64 12.80 -4.12
N VAL A 6 26.61 13.34 -3.47
CA VAL A 6 26.63 14.73 -3.00
C VAL A 6 27.77 14.97 -2.01
N LEU A 7 27.95 14.09 -1.02
CA LEU A 7 29.04 14.19 -0.04
C LEU A 7 30.43 14.01 -0.68
N GLU A 8 30.58 13.12 -1.64
CA GLU A 8 31.83 12.94 -2.39
C GLU A 8 32.21 14.21 -3.17
N ILE A 9 31.23 14.87 -3.81
CA ILE A 9 31.45 16.15 -4.52
C ILE A 9 31.87 17.26 -3.55
N LEU A 10 31.19 17.36 -2.40
CA LEU A 10 31.50 18.40 -1.40
C LEU A 10 32.87 18.18 -0.74
N MET A 11 33.25 16.92 -0.48
CA MET A 11 34.58 16.57 0.03
C MET A 11 35.68 16.89 -1.00
N ALA A 12 35.47 16.56 -2.27
CA ALA A 12 36.42 16.87 -3.33
C ALA A 12 36.68 18.38 -3.50
N ARG A 13 35.70 19.21 -3.07
CA ARG A 13 35.80 20.68 -3.12
C ARG A 13 36.13 21.33 -1.78
N GLU A 14 36.52 20.54 -0.78
CA GLU A 14 36.91 20.98 0.55
C GLU A 14 35.80 21.77 1.30
N LEU A 15 34.52 21.58 0.92
CA LEU A 15 33.38 22.20 1.58
C LEU A 15 32.90 21.43 2.81
N VAL A 16 33.19 20.13 2.85
CA VAL A 16 32.85 19.22 3.96
C VAL A 16 34.03 18.28 4.17
N ASP A 17 34.45 18.05 5.41
CA ASP A 17 35.48 17.07 5.71
C ASP A 17 34.90 15.65 5.92
N ALA A 18 35.76 14.63 5.98
CA ALA A 18 35.34 13.24 6.12
C ALA A 18 34.58 12.94 7.43
N GLY A 19 34.88 13.68 8.51
CA GLY A 19 34.18 13.56 9.79
C GLY A 19 32.77 14.12 9.70
N GLN A 20 32.63 15.29 9.11
CA GLN A 20 31.35 15.95 8.86
C GLN A 20 30.46 15.12 7.91
N ALA A 21 31.06 14.55 6.85
CA ALA A 21 30.33 13.68 5.93
C ALA A 21 29.73 12.46 6.66
N HIS A 22 30.49 11.83 7.54
CA HIS A 22 29.99 10.70 8.35
C HIS A 22 28.90 11.12 9.35
N GLU A 23 28.97 12.31 9.92
CA GLU A 23 27.90 12.86 10.78
C GLU A 23 26.61 13.11 9.99
N VAL A 24 26.73 13.63 8.77
CA VAL A 24 25.58 13.82 7.88
C VAL A 24 24.92 12.48 7.54
N GLU A 25 25.69 11.45 7.17
CA GLU A 25 25.14 10.11 6.89
C GLU A 25 24.42 9.51 8.10
N ARG A 26 24.99 9.67 9.30
CA ARG A 26 24.38 9.17 10.53
C ARG A 26 23.07 9.89 10.86
N GLU A 27 23.05 11.22 10.71
CA GLU A 27 21.85 12.02 10.96
C GLU A 27 20.74 11.70 9.95
N MET A 28 21.08 11.52 8.67
CA MET A 28 20.12 11.09 7.66
C MET A 28 19.48 9.74 8.01
N ALA A 29 20.29 8.77 8.47
CA ALA A 29 19.79 7.45 8.88
C ALA A 29 18.86 7.54 10.10
N THR A 30 19.07 8.51 11.00
CA THR A 30 18.30 8.65 12.24
C THR A 30 17.04 9.49 12.04
N SER A 31 17.14 10.60 11.28
CA SER A 31 16.07 11.60 11.14
C SER A 31 15.20 11.40 9.89
N GLY A 32 15.67 10.61 8.90
CA GLY A 32 15.02 10.46 7.60
C GLY A 32 15.03 11.71 6.71
N LYS A 33 15.81 12.75 7.09
CA LYS A 33 15.98 13.98 6.30
C LYS A 33 16.87 13.75 5.08
N SER A 34 16.70 14.59 4.03
CA SER A 34 17.58 14.57 2.87
C SER A 34 18.98 15.09 3.21
N ALA A 35 19.99 14.70 2.41
CA ALA A 35 21.38 15.22 2.57
C ALA A 35 21.43 16.75 2.53
N GLU A 36 20.68 17.38 1.62
CA GLU A 36 20.54 18.82 1.51
C GLU A 36 20.05 19.46 2.81
N GLN A 37 19.00 18.91 3.42
CA GLN A 37 18.44 19.41 4.67
C GLN A 37 19.41 19.27 5.83
N VAL A 38 20.08 18.13 5.97
CA VAL A 38 21.03 17.90 7.05
C VAL A 38 22.27 18.80 6.91
N ILE A 39 22.81 18.94 5.70
CA ILE A 39 23.96 19.79 5.40
C ILE A 39 23.65 21.26 5.75
N THR A 40 22.43 21.71 5.40
CA THR A 40 21.97 23.07 5.70
C THR A 40 21.69 23.26 7.20
N ASP A 41 21.05 22.31 7.86
CA ASP A 41 20.76 22.33 9.30
C ASP A 41 22.05 22.38 10.14
N PHE A 42 23.09 21.68 9.72
CA PHE A 42 24.41 21.72 10.37
C PHE A 42 25.23 22.95 10.00
N GLY A 43 24.76 23.76 9.04
CA GLY A 43 25.48 24.97 8.60
C GLY A 43 26.83 24.68 7.93
N LEU A 44 27.00 23.48 7.32
CA LEU A 44 28.25 23.07 6.69
C LEU A 44 28.53 23.86 5.41
N CYS A 45 27.49 24.10 4.60
CA CYS A 45 27.56 24.99 3.46
C CYS A 45 26.18 25.59 3.15
N THR A 46 26.15 26.67 2.38
CA THR A 46 24.90 27.27 1.89
C THR A 46 24.35 26.46 0.71
N LEU A 47 23.04 26.63 0.40
CA LEU A 47 22.44 26.02 -0.78
C LEU A 47 23.16 26.42 -2.08
N ASP A 48 23.58 27.69 -2.19
CA ASP A 48 24.32 28.16 -3.37
C ASP A 48 25.69 27.48 -3.51
N GLN A 49 26.37 27.23 -2.39
CA GLN A 49 27.64 26.50 -2.39
C GLN A 49 27.43 25.04 -2.76
N LEU A 50 26.39 24.40 -2.22
CA LEU A 50 26.04 23.02 -2.52
C LEU A 50 25.73 22.83 -4.01
N TYR A 51 24.76 23.59 -4.52
CA TYR A 51 24.35 23.46 -5.92
C TYR A 51 25.37 24.00 -6.91
N GLY A 52 26.12 25.02 -6.52
CA GLY A 52 27.28 25.49 -7.29
C GLY A 52 28.39 24.44 -7.42
N ALA A 53 28.65 23.68 -6.35
CA ALA A 53 29.59 22.57 -6.39
C ALA A 53 29.11 21.45 -7.35
N ILE A 54 27.82 21.11 -7.32
CA ILE A 54 27.21 20.11 -8.22
C ILE A 54 27.26 20.61 -9.67
N ALA A 55 26.94 21.88 -9.94
CA ALA A 55 26.97 22.45 -11.27
C ALA A 55 28.39 22.42 -11.88
N ALA A 56 29.36 22.76 -11.08
CA ALA A 56 30.76 22.71 -11.50
C ALA A 56 31.31 21.28 -11.69
N GLU A 57 30.74 20.26 -11.04
CA GLU A 57 31.07 18.85 -11.28
C GLU A 57 30.48 18.33 -12.59
N LEU A 58 29.28 18.82 -12.92
CA LEU A 58 28.57 18.44 -14.15
C LEU A 58 28.95 19.30 -15.38
N ASP A 59 29.91 20.23 -15.21
CA ASP A 59 30.34 21.20 -16.24
C ASP A 59 29.13 21.98 -16.82
N THR A 60 28.25 22.49 -15.92
CA THR A 60 27.04 23.21 -16.28
C THR A 60 26.80 24.42 -15.38
N GLU A 61 25.71 25.15 -15.64
CA GLU A 61 25.38 26.40 -14.94
C GLU A 61 24.44 26.14 -13.75
N TYR A 62 24.59 26.98 -12.70
CA TYR A 62 23.68 27.01 -11.55
C TYR A 62 22.67 28.14 -11.70
N TYR A 63 21.38 27.86 -11.45
CA TYR A 63 20.27 28.81 -11.44
C TYR A 63 19.54 28.78 -10.09
N ASP A 64 19.50 29.90 -9.38
CA ASP A 64 18.82 29.98 -8.07
C ASP A 64 17.29 29.83 -8.15
N LEU A 65 16.65 30.18 -9.26
CA LEU A 65 15.19 30.20 -9.49
C LEU A 65 14.39 31.12 -8.55
N GLU A 66 15.00 32.02 -7.79
CA GLU A 66 14.28 32.95 -6.95
C GLU A 66 13.54 34.00 -7.80
N GLY A 67 12.21 34.06 -7.65
CA GLY A 67 11.36 34.94 -8.47
C GLY A 67 11.29 34.57 -9.95
N PHE A 68 11.74 33.37 -10.33
CA PHE A 68 11.70 32.92 -11.72
C PHE A 68 10.28 32.46 -12.09
N GLU A 69 9.74 33.03 -13.18
CA GLU A 69 8.48 32.61 -13.80
C GLU A 69 8.76 32.08 -15.22
N PRO A 70 8.58 30.78 -15.47
CA PRO A 70 8.77 30.23 -16.80
C PRO A 70 7.72 30.74 -17.78
N ALA A 71 8.15 31.12 -18.99
CA ALA A 71 7.22 31.58 -20.03
C ALA A 71 6.27 30.46 -20.43
N PRO A 72 4.95 30.75 -20.66
CA PRO A 72 3.97 29.72 -21.06
C PRO A 72 4.36 28.95 -22.34
N GLU A 73 5.05 29.60 -23.27
CA GLU A 73 5.55 28.97 -24.50
C GLU A 73 6.68 27.97 -24.22
N THR A 74 7.51 28.24 -23.20
CA THR A 74 8.58 27.35 -22.77
C THR A 74 8.01 26.14 -22.04
N LEU A 75 7.02 26.34 -21.17
CA LEU A 75 6.30 25.25 -20.48
C LEU A 75 5.68 24.24 -21.47
N ARG A 76 5.09 24.72 -22.56
CA ARG A 76 4.49 23.85 -23.61
C ARG A 76 5.51 23.00 -24.36
N LYS A 77 6.81 23.31 -24.29
CA LYS A 77 7.87 22.50 -24.95
C LYS A 77 8.20 21.24 -24.20
N LEU A 78 7.88 21.16 -22.92
CA LEU A 78 8.03 19.98 -22.09
C LEU A 78 6.64 19.51 -21.64
N PRO A 79 6.18 18.32 -22.06
CA PRO A 79 4.89 17.79 -21.62
C PRO A 79 4.84 17.66 -20.10
N ALA A 80 3.69 18.01 -19.50
CA ALA A 80 3.51 18.01 -18.04
C ALA A 80 3.81 16.66 -17.38
N GLY A 81 3.44 15.55 -18.03
CA GLY A 81 3.79 14.20 -17.58
C GLY A 81 5.29 13.96 -17.52
N MET A 82 6.06 14.47 -18.49
CA MET A 82 7.52 14.39 -18.49
C MET A 82 8.15 15.30 -17.45
N ALA A 83 7.63 16.53 -17.30
CA ALA A 83 8.07 17.46 -16.27
C ALA A 83 7.96 16.83 -14.88
N LYS A 84 6.82 16.21 -14.56
CA LYS A 84 6.57 15.53 -13.28
C LYS A 84 7.35 14.23 -13.13
N LEU A 85 7.36 13.39 -14.20
CA LEU A 85 8.04 12.09 -14.17
C LEU A 85 9.54 12.22 -13.90
N HIS A 86 10.16 13.19 -14.56
CA HIS A 86 11.61 13.39 -14.51
C HIS A 86 12.04 14.50 -13.53
N GLY A 87 11.09 15.12 -12.81
CA GLY A 87 11.42 16.29 -11.97
C GLY A 87 12.10 17.39 -12.78
N ALA A 88 11.60 17.66 -14.00
CA ALA A 88 12.23 18.51 -14.99
C ALA A 88 11.42 19.80 -15.22
N LEU A 89 12.06 20.95 -15.08
CA LEU A 89 11.46 22.26 -15.30
C LEU A 89 12.15 22.95 -16.50
N PRO A 90 11.41 23.26 -17.59
CA PRO A 90 12.01 24.01 -18.69
C PRO A 90 12.16 25.48 -18.33
N LEU A 91 13.38 26.01 -18.42
CA LEU A 91 13.70 27.39 -18.09
C LEU A 91 13.69 28.29 -19.31
N ALA A 92 14.25 27.82 -20.43
CA ALA A 92 14.28 28.58 -21.68
C ALA A 92 14.25 27.62 -22.88
N ALA A 93 13.70 28.09 -23.99
CA ALA A 93 13.62 27.31 -25.23
C ALA A 93 14.05 28.16 -26.41
N SER A 94 14.91 27.61 -27.29
CA SER A 94 15.22 28.15 -28.61
C SER A 94 14.70 27.19 -29.70
N SER A 95 14.96 27.51 -30.97
CA SER A 95 14.60 26.64 -32.09
C SER A 95 15.29 25.26 -32.02
N GLU A 96 16.51 25.19 -31.49
CA GLU A 96 17.37 23.99 -31.51
C GLU A 96 17.68 23.41 -30.14
N GLN A 97 17.49 24.19 -29.05
CA GLN A 97 17.91 23.81 -27.71
C GLN A 97 16.81 24.11 -26.68
N LEU A 98 16.66 23.23 -25.69
CA LEU A 98 15.80 23.41 -24.54
C LEU A 98 16.66 23.32 -23.27
N ILE A 99 16.61 24.37 -22.44
CA ILE A 99 17.32 24.43 -21.16
C ILE A 99 16.36 23.96 -20.07
N ILE A 100 16.77 22.92 -19.32
CA ILE A 100 15.95 22.26 -18.31
C ILE A 100 16.70 22.19 -16.99
N ALA A 101 16.06 22.61 -15.89
CA ALA A 101 16.51 22.33 -14.53
C ALA A 101 15.92 21.00 -14.05
N LEU A 102 16.75 20.13 -13.46
CA LEU A 102 16.34 18.86 -12.87
C LEU A 102 16.33 18.93 -11.35
N ALA A 103 15.34 18.34 -10.71
CA ALA A 103 15.32 18.13 -9.25
C ALA A 103 16.43 17.16 -8.79
N ASP A 104 16.84 16.21 -9.63
CA ASP A 104 18.02 15.36 -9.43
C ASP A 104 18.97 15.43 -10.65
N PRO A 105 19.84 16.45 -10.70
CA PRO A 105 20.77 16.64 -11.83
C PRO A 105 21.89 15.59 -11.90
N LEU A 106 22.12 14.83 -10.82
CA LEU A 106 23.13 13.75 -10.78
C LEU A 106 22.65 12.47 -11.45
N ASN A 107 21.35 12.37 -11.78
CA ASN A 107 20.80 11.23 -12.52
C ASN A 107 20.98 11.44 -14.04
N LEU A 108 22.10 10.96 -14.57
CA LEU A 108 22.45 11.08 -15.99
C LEU A 108 21.43 10.37 -16.91
N GLN A 109 20.79 9.31 -16.44
CA GLN A 109 19.78 8.58 -17.22
C GLN A 109 18.58 9.49 -17.55
N THR A 110 18.15 10.30 -16.60
CA THR A 110 17.06 11.27 -16.80
C THR A 110 17.36 12.26 -17.92
N ALA A 111 18.59 12.71 -18.01
CA ALA A 111 19.03 13.62 -19.08
C ALA A 111 18.97 12.96 -20.47
N GLU A 112 19.38 11.70 -20.58
CA GLU A 112 19.32 10.93 -21.83
C GLU A 112 17.87 10.61 -22.23
N ASP A 113 17.04 10.21 -21.30
CA ASP A 113 15.61 9.94 -21.52
C ASP A 113 14.88 11.18 -22.06
N LEU A 114 15.17 12.37 -21.49
CA LEU A 114 14.61 13.62 -21.97
C LEU A 114 15.09 13.99 -23.38
N ARG A 115 16.39 13.81 -23.68
CA ARG A 115 16.93 14.05 -25.04
C ARG A 115 16.27 13.15 -26.06
N PHE A 116 16.15 11.87 -25.74
CA PHE A 116 15.52 10.89 -26.61
C PHE A 116 14.05 11.18 -26.88
N ALA A 117 13.30 11.47 -25.81
CA ALA A 117 11.85 11.70 -25.91
C ALA A 117 11.47 13.00 -26.60
N LEU A 118 12.27 14.06 -26.43
CA LEU A 118 11.97 15.38 -27.01
C LEU A 118 12.53 15.58 -28.43
N GLY A 119 13.44 14.71 -28.87
CA GLY A 119 14.08 14.83 -30.20
C GLY A 119 14.84 16.15 -30.41
N LYS A 120 15.22 16.85 -29.32
CA LYS A 120 15.89 18.14 -29.30
C LYS A 120 17.18 18.08 -28.47
N ASN A 121 18.04 19.05 -28.72
CA ASN A 121 19.22 19.21 -27.87
C ASN A 121 18.76 19.76 -26.51
N VAL A 122 18.90 18.95 -25.45
CA VAL A 122 18.55 19.32 -24.07
C VAL A 122 19.82 19.65 -23.31
N HIS A 123 19.87 20.89 -22.80
CA HIS A 123 20.92 21.36 -21.91
C HIS A 123 20.41 21.33 -20.47
N ILE A 124 21.05 20.52 -19.63
CA ILE A 124 20.68 20.39 -18.24
C ILE A 124 21.43 21.43 -17.43
N VAL A 125 20.70 22.13 -16.54
CA VAL A 125 21.26 23.08 -15.58
C VAL A 125 20.86 22.64 -14.18
N VAL A 126 21.62 23.09 -13.20
CA VAL A 126 21.45 22.76 -11.80
C VAL A 126 20.65 23.86 -11.10
N ALA A 127 19.65 23.46 -10.31
CA ALA A 127 18.87 24.37 -9.48
C ALA A 127 18.44 23.68 -8.18
N PRO A 128 18.03 24.43 -7.13
CA PRO A 128 17.58 23.84 -5.87
C PRO A 128 16.37 22.94 -6.09
N ALA A 129 16.48 21.67 -5.68
CA ALA A 129 15.48 20.64 -5.93
C ALA A 129 14.08 21.06 -5.44
N GLY A 130 13.98 21.60 -4.23
CA GLY A 130 12.70 22.05 -3.67
C GLY A 130 12.05 23.20 -4.47
N LYS A 131 12.85 24.11 -5.08
CA LYS A 131 12.34 25.18 -5.94
C LYS A 131 11.87 24.63 -7.29
N VAL A 132 12.61 23.68 -7.87
CA VAL A 132 12.22 22.98 -9.11
C VAL A 132 10.89 22.26 -8.93
N GLU A 133 10.75 21.48 -7.86
CA GLU A 133 9.52 20.74 -7.53
C GLU A 133 8.34 21.67 -7.27
N ALA A 134 8.55 22.77 -6.52
CA ALA A 134 7.51 23.78 -6.25
C ALA A 134 6.99 24.44 -7.54
N LEU A 135 7.89 24.82 -8.47
CA LEU A 135 7.51 25.41 -9.75
C LEU A 135 6.85 24.40 -10.67
N ILE A 136 7.29 23.13 -10.68
CA ILE A 136 6.59 22.05 -11.41
C ILE A 136 5.18 21.89 -10.86
N GLN A 137 5.01 21.86 -9.55
CA GLN A 137 3.68 21.76 -8.94
C GLN A 137 2.81 22.98 -9.23
N GLN A 138 3.37 24.18 -9.24
CA GLN A 138 2.65 25.42 -9.54
C GLN A 138 2.17 25.50 -10.99
N HIS A 139 3.03 25.12 -11.96
CA HIS A 139 2.75 25.33 -13.38
C HIS A 139 2.20 24.10 -14.10
N TYR A 140 2.43 22.89 -13.55
CA TYR A 140 1.96 21.62 -14.08
C TYR A 140 1.05 20.86 -13.10
N GLY A 141 0.64 21.50 -11.98
CA GLY A 141 -0.04 20.87 -10.84
C GLY A 141 -1.49 20.45 -11.08
N ALA A 142 -2.15 20.98 -12.09
CA ALA A 142 -3.54 20.63 -12.41
C ALA A 142 -3.62 19.24 -13.09
N ASP A 143 -3.69 18.18 -12.27
CA ASP A 143 -3.65 16.77 -12.73
C ASP A 143 -4.86 16.34 -13.53
N SER A 144 -6.04 16.96 -13.35
CA SER A 144 -7.22 16.70 -14.18
C SER A 144 -7.06 17.18 -15.64
N ALA A 145 -6.38 18.31 -15.84
CA ALA A 145 -6.15 18.84 -17.17
C ALA A 145 -5.27 17.92 -18.05
N ASN A 146 -4.31 17.19 -17.43
CA ASN A 146 -3.45 16.27 -18.17
C ASN A 146 -4.15 14.99 -18.62
N MET A 147 -5.07 14.47 -17.82
CA MET A 147 -5.86 13.29 -18.20
C MET A 147 -6.78 13.63 -19.37
N ASP A 148 -7.44 14.78 -19.32
CA ASP A 148 -8.35 15.24 -20.39
C ASP A 148 -7.60 15.59 -21.68
N GLU A 149 -6.38 16.14 -21.60
CA GLU A 149 -5.51 16.37 -22.77
C GLU A 149 -5.07 15.06 -23.43
N ILE A 150 -4.62 14.07 -22.67
CA ILE A 150 -4.22 12.77 -23.20
C ILE A 150 -5.43 12.01 -23.75
N LEU A 151 -6.59 12.09 -23.09
CA LEU A 151 -7.82 11.50 -23.58
C LEU A 151 -8.29 12.19 -24.86
N ALA A 152 -8.12 13.51 -25.01
CA ALA A 152 -8.43 14.25 -26.24
C ALA A 152 -7.45 13.89 -27.37
N GLU A 153 -6.14 13.73 -27.09
CA GLU A 153 -5.15 13.25 -28.06
C GLU A 153 -5.51 11.85 -28.56
N LEU A 154 -5.84 10.94 -27.63
CA LEU A 154 -6.27 9.57 -27.92
C LEU A 154 -7.62 9.50 -28.66
N ALA A 155 -8.55 10.42 -28.41
CA ALA A 155 -9.82 10.51 -29.11
C ALA A 155 -9.69 11.15 -30.52
N GLY A 156 -8.66 11.97 -30.71
CA GLY A 156 -8.37 12.64 -31.99
C GLY A 156 -7.62 11.78 -33.01
N GLU A 157 -6.89 10.75 -32.54
CA GLU A 157 -6.30 9.74 -33.41
C GLU A 157 -7.40 8.76 -33.85
N THR A 158 -8.07 9.05 -34.98
CA THR A 158 -8.98 8.12 -35.64
C THR A 158 -8.19 6.95 -36.23
N VAL A 159 -7.83 6.02 -35.37
CA VAL A 159 -7.51 4.66 -35.82
C VAL A 159 -8.86 4.01 -36.10
N GLU A 160 -9.22 3.80 -37.36
CA GLU A 160 -10.39 3.03 -37.74
C GLU A 160 -10.24 1.58 -37.27
N PHE A 161 -10.66 1.32 -36.02
CA PHE A 161 -10.79 -0.03 -35.52
C PHE A 161 -12.01 -0.70 -36.18
N GLN A 162 -11.77 -1.48 -37.21
CA GLN A 162 -12.80 -2.38 -37.74
C GLN A 162 -13.01 -3.51 -36.73
N GLU A 163 -14.17 -3.49 -36.06
CA GLU A 163 -14.62 -4.62 -35.23
C GLU A 163 -14.65 -5.88 -36.08
N GLY A 164 -13.84 -6.88 -35.70
CA GLY A 164 -13.81 -8.20 -36.36
C GLY A 164 -12.54 -8.58 -37.09
N VAL A 165 -11.55 -7.72 -37.23
CA VAL A 165 -10.24 -8.08 -37.81
C VAL A 165 -9.41 -8.80 -36.74
N LYS A 166 -8.98 -10.05 -37.05
CA LYS A 166 -8.00 -10.77 -36.23
C LYS A 166 -6.65 -10.06 -36.38
N MET A 167 -6.31 -9.19 -35.44
CA MET A 167 -4.98 -8.61 -35.35
C MET A 167 -3.96 -9.69 -34.98
N ASP A 168 -2.82 -9.71 -35.64
CA ASP A 168 -1.70 -10.53 -35.25
C ASP A 168 -1.00 -9.99 -33.99
N ALA A 169 -0.21 -10.81 -33.32
CA ALA A 169 0.48 -10.43 -32.07
C ALA A 169 1.41 -9.22 -32.25
N ALA A 170 2.04 -9.08 -33.44
CA ALA A 170 2.96 -8.00 -33.73
C ALA A 170 2.24 -6.64 -33.86
N SER A 171 1.05 -6.62 -34.50
CA SER A 171 0.23 -5.41 -34.60
C SER A 171 -0.25 -4.94 -33.23
N LEU A 172 -0.66 -5.86 -32.35
CA LEU A 172 -1.08 -5.57 -31.00
C LEU A 172 0.06 -5.04 -30.12
N GLU A 173 1.27 -5.58 -30.30
CA GLU A 173 2.44 -5.11 -29.58
C GLU A 173 2.84 -3.70 -30.02
N ASN A 174 2.75 -3.40 -31.30
CA ASN A 174 2.99 -2.06 -31.84
C ASN A 174 2.01 -1.04 -31.28
N GLU A 175 0.71 -1.37 -31.24
CA GLU A 175 -0.32 -0.50 -30.66
C GLU A 175 -0.15 -0.30 -29.15
N ALA A 176 0.16 -1.39 -28.42
CA ALA A 176 0.45 -1.35 -26.99
C ALA A 176 1.68 -0.47 -26.67
N ASN A 177 2.61 -0.35 -27.61
CA ASN A 177 3.82 0.47 -27.49
C ASN A 177 3.65 1.86 -28.12
N ALA A 178 2.47 2.24 -28.57
CA ALA A 178 2.20 3.61 -29.03
C ALA A 178 2.41 4.60 -27.86
N THR A 179 3.08 5.71 -28.15
CA THR A 179 3.47 6.70 -27.11
C THR A 179 2.27 7.20 -26.28
N PRO A 180 1.09 7.50 -26.83
CA PRO A 180 -0.05 7.93 -26.04
C PRO A 180 -0.57 6.85 -25.09
N ILE A 181 -0.58 5.57 -25.51
CA ILE A 181 -1.00 4.44 -24.65
C ILE A 181 -0.04 4.25 -23.48
N ILE A 182 1.27 4.32 -23.72
CA ILE A 182 2.29 4.25 -22.68
C ILE A 182 2.08 5.35 -21.65
N ARG A 183 1.94 6.61 -22.11
CA ARG A 183 1.71 7.76 -21.24
C ARG A 183 0.45 7.62 -20.41
N TYR A 184 -0.64 7.16 -21.04
CA TYR A 184 -1.91 6.96 -20.36
C TYR A 184 -1.82 5.92 -19.24
N VAL A 185 -1.27 4.74 -19.53
CA VAL A 185 -1.08 3.68 -18.51
C VAL A 185 -0.17 4.16 -17.40
N ASP A 186 0.93 4.83 -17.72
CA ASP A 186 1.85 5.37 -16.71
C ASP A 186 1.16 6.43 -15.84
N LEU A 187 0.33 7.30 -16.40
CA LEU A 187 -0.45 8.28 -15.64
C LEU A 187 -1.46 7.61 -14.71
N VAL A 188 -2.19 6.59 -15.19
CA VAL A 188 -3.11 5.80 -14.37
C VAL A 188 -2.38 5.17 -13.18
N LEU A 189 -1.20 4.57 -13.40
CA LEU A 189 -0.40 3.98 -12.34
C LEU A 189 0.11 5.04 -11.35
N HIS A 190 0.60 6.18 -11.85
CA HIS A 190 1.06 7.29 -11.01
C HIS A 190 -0.05 7.83 -10.10
N GLN A 191 -1.22 8.07 -10.68
CA GLN A 191 -2.35 8.57 -9.92
C GLN A 191 -2.83 7.57 -8.87
N ALA A 192 -2.91 6.29 -9.22
CA ALA A 192 -3.28 5.23 -8.29
C ALA A 192 -2.34 5.18 -7.06
N ILE A 193 -1.03 5.31 -7.28
CA ILE A 193 -0.04 5.29 -6.20
C ILE A 193 -0.11 6.56 -5.35
N ARG A 194 -0.28 7.72 -5.96
CA ARG A 194 -0.49 8.98 -5.25
C ARG A 194 -1.74 8.93 -4.36
N ASP A 195 -2.83 8.36 -4.87
CA ASP A 195 -4.10 8.20 -4.16
C ASP A 195 -4.07 7.01 -3.18
N ARG A 196 -2.94 6.30 -3.07
CA ARG A 196 -2.74 5.13 -2.20
C ARG A 196 -3.75 4.01 -2.49
N ALA A 197 -4.04 3.79 -3.77
CA ALA A 197 -4.89 2.68 -4.19
C ALA A 197 -4.24 1.33 -3.84
N SER A 198 -5.03 0.41 -3.30
CA SER A 198 -4.62 -0.97 -3.09
C SER A 198 -4.72 -1.82 -4.35
N ASP A 199 -5.71 -1.51 -5.21
CA ASP A 199 -5.94 -2.22 -6.46
C ASP A 199 -6.37 -1.25 -7.56
N ILE A 200 -5.97 -1.54 -8.81
CA ILE A 200 -6.35 -0.83 -10.02
C ILE A 200 -7.09 -1.83 -10.91
N HIS A 201 -8.30 -1.49 -11.29
CA HIS A 201 -9.18 -2.33 -12.10
C HIS A 201 -9.35 -1.73 -13.48
N PHE A 202 -9.12 -2.52 -14.53
CA PHE A 202 -9.40 -2.22 -15.92
C PHE A 202 -10.51 -3.17 -16.39
N GLU A 203 -11.70 -2.64 -16.66
CA GLU A 203 -12.90 -3.45 -16.82
C GLU A 203 -13.65 -3.08 -18.11
N PRO A 204 -13.60 -3.93 -19.15
CA PRO A 204 -14.39 -3.73 -20.34
C PRO A 204 -15.86 -4.15 -20.11
N PHE A 205 -16.76 -3.27 -20.48
CA PHE A 205 -18.21 -3.50 -20.55
C PHE A 205 -18.71 -3.40 -21.99
N GLU A 206 -20.00 -3.61 -22.22
CA GLU A 206 -20.60 -3.59 -23.55
C GLU A 206 -20.43 -2.23 -24.25
N THR A 207 -20.65 -1.13 -23.53
CA THR A 207 -20.64 0.23 -24.08
C THR A 207 -19.48 1.10 -23.60
N GLU A 208 -18.80 0.69 -22.55
CA GLU A 208 -17.79 1.50 -21.87
C GLU A 208 -16.60 0.67 -21.42
N PHE A 209 -15.49 1.34 -21.17
CA PHE A 209 -14.30 0.76 -20.55
C PHE A 209 -14.02 1.52 -19.26
N LYS A 210 -14.18 0.86 -18.10
CA LYS A 210 -14.02 1.51 -16.79
C LYS A 210 -12.63 1.26 -16.22
N ILE A 211 -12.07 2.32 -15.64
CA ILE A 211 -10.90 2.23 -14.78
C ILE A 211 -11.33 2.62 -13.38
N ARG A 212 -11.11 1.75 -12.40
CA ARG A 212 -11.49 1.99 -11.02
C ARG A 212 -10.32 1.76 -10.08
N TYR A 213 -10.16 2.64 -9.11
CA TYR A 213 -9.19 2.48 -8.03
C TYR A 213 -9.88 2.02 -6.77
N ARG A 214 -9.28 1.08 -6.06
CA ARG A 214 -9.69 0.72 -4.70
C ARG A 214 -8.83 1.50 -3.72
N VAL A 215 -9.41 2.48 -3.05
CA VAL A 215 -8.74 3.31 -2.02
C VAL A 215 -9.47 3.08 -0.70
N ASP A 216 -8.73 2.77 0.36
CA ASP A 216 -9.30 2.48 1.68
C ASP A 216 -10.45 1.45 1.67
N GLY A 217 -10.40 0.47 0.76
CA GLY A 217 -11.38 -0.61 0.61
C GLY A 217 -12.58 -0.27 -0.29
N ALA A 218 -12.80 0.99 -0.69
CA ALA A 218 -13.86 1.41 -1.59
C ALA A 218 -13.36 1.58 -3.03
N LEU A 219 -14.21 1.27 -4.02
CA LEU A 219 -13.91 1.49 -5.44
C LEU A 219 -14.37 2.89 -5.87
N TYR A 220 -13.50 3.57 -6.60
CA TYR A 220 -13.77 4.87 -7.25
C TYR A 220 -13.56 4.72 -8.74
N GLU A 221 -14.48 5.28 -9.53
CA GLU A 221 -14.37 5.33 -10.97
C GLU A 221 -13.54 6.55 -11.37
N MET A 222 -12.58 6.33 -12.28
CA MET A 222 -11.80 7.38 -12.92
C MET A 222 -12.46 7.80 -14.24
N SER A 223 -12.07 8.97 -14.79
CA SER A 223 -12.55 9.38 -16.11
C SER A 223 -12.30 8.24 -17.12
N PRO A 224 -13.36 7.65 -17.70
CA PRO A 224 -13.23 6.49 -18.56
C PRO A 224 -12.56 6.87 -19.89
N PRO A 225 -11.56 6.10 -20.36
CA PRO A 225 -11.03 6.28 -21.70
C PRO A 225 -12.04 5.79 -22.75
N PRO A 226 -11.93 6.26 -24.01
CA PRO A 226 -12.73 5.72 -25.11
C PRO A 226 -12.66 4.19 -25.18
N ARG A 227 -13.79 3.52 -25.39
CA ARG A 227 -13.92 2.04 -25.35
C ARG A 227 -12.95 1.34 -26.31
N HIS A 228 -12.68 1.91 -27.48
CA HIS A 228 -11.78 1.32 -28.48
C HIS A 228 -10.33 1.18 -27.97
N LEU A 229 -9.94 1.94 -26.94
CA LEU A 229 -8.61 1.86 -26.33
C LEU A 229 -8.46 0.72 -25.30
N ALA A 230 -9.55 0.02 -24.98
CA ALA A 230 -9.50 -1.06 -23.99
C ALA A 230 -8.45 -2.12 -24.36
N LEU A 231 -8.45 -2.56 -25.61
CA LEU A 231 -7.52 -3.60 -26.08
C LEU A 231 -6.06 -3.14 -26.07
N PRO A 232 -5.67 -1.98 -26.63
CA PRO A 232 -4.29 -1.47 -26.53
C PRO A 232 -3.82 -1.27 -25.09
N ILE A 233 -4.66 -0.72 -24.21
CA ILE A 233 -4.33 -0.49 -22.79
C ILE A 233 -4.08 -1.82 -22.07
N ILE A 234 -4.98 -2.80 -22.23
CA ILE A 234 -4.83 -4.13 -21.62
C ILE A 234 -3.58 -4.84 -22.17
N SER A 235 -3.35 -4.76 -23.49
CA SER A 235 -2.15 -5.31 -24.11
C SER A 235 -0.87 -4.68 -23.55
N ARG A 236 -0.87 -3.36 -23.30
CA ARG A 236 0.25 -2.66 -22.65
C ARG A 236 0.50 -3.18 -21.24
N VAL A 237 -0.53 -3.37 -20.43
CA VAL A 237 -0.40 -3.94 -19.09
C VAL A 237 0.18 -5.37 -19.17
N LYS A 238 -0.27 -6.19 -20.13
CA LYS A 238 0.25 -7.55 -20.35
C LYS A 238 1.72 -7.53 -20.75
N VAL A 239 2.15 -6.62 -21.65
CA VAL A 239 3.57 -6.42 -22.01
C VAL A 239 4.39 -6.10 -20.77
N MET A 240 3.95 -5.11 -19.97
CA MET A 240 4.66 -4.67 -18.77
C MET A 240 4.80 -5.77 -17.71
N SER A 241 3.89 -6.75 -17.70
CA SER A 241 3.85 -7.88 -16.76
C SER A 241 4.40 -9.19 -17.32
N ASN A 242 5.00 -9.16 -18.53
CA ASN A 242 5.53 -10.32 -19.25
C ASN A 242 4.48 -11.42 -19.52
N LEU A 243 3.22 -11.03 -19.76
CA LEU A 243 2.14 -11.93 -20.08
C LEU A 243 2.00 -12.12 -21.60
N ASN A 244 1.37 -13.23 -22.00
CA ASN A 244 1.11 -13.52 -23.41
C ASN A 244 -0.04 -12.67 -23.97
N ILE A 245 0.28 -11.73 -24.87
CA ILE A 245 -0.69 -10.80 -25.48
C ILE A 245 -1.65 -11.53 -26.42
N ALA A 246 -1.17 -12.58 -27.11
CA ALA A 246 -1.95 -13.33 -28.06
C ALA A 246 -3.00 -14.25 -27.41
N GLU A 247 -2.75 -14.72 -26.18
CA GLU A 247 -3.71 -15.53 -25.43
C GLU A 247 -4.67 -14.64 -24.62
N ARG A 248 -5.97 -14.71 -24.93
CA ARG A 248 -7.03 -13.91 -24.32
C ARG A 248 -8.19 -14.72 -23.78
N ARG A 249 -8.09 -16.05 -23.87
CA ARG A 249 -9.15 -16.99 -23.50
C ARG A 249 -8.90 -17.66 -22.15
N LEU A 250 -7.70 -17.51 -21.61
CA LEU A 250 -7.28 -18.11 -20.34
C LEU A 250 -6.83 -17.01 -19.37
N PRO A 251 -7.12 -17.15 -18.08
CA PRO A 251 -6.55 -16.28 -17.05
C PRO A 251 -5.03 -16.35 -17.06
N GLN A 252 -4.38 -15.23 -16.77
CA GLN A 252 -2.94 -15.15 -16.66
C GLN A 252 -2.57 -14.27 -15.44
N ASP A 253 -1.52 -14.67 -14.73
CA ASP A 253 -0.98 -13.91 -13.60
C ASP A 253 0.45 -13.50 -13.89
N GLY A 254 0.79 -12.26 -13.53
CA GLY A 254 2.09 -11.65 -13.80
C GLY A 254 2.49 -10.62 -12.75
N ARG A 255 3.61 -9.98 -12.98
CA ARG A 255 4.18 -9.01 -12.03
C ARG A 255 4.86 -7.87 -12.77
N ILE A 256 4.68 -6.64 -12.28
CA ILE A 256 5.38 -5.45 -12.75
C ILE A 256 6.20 -4.90 -11.58
N GLN A 257 7.49 -4.71 -11.79
CA GLN A 257 8.37 -4.00 -10.88
C GLN A 257 8.84 -2.72 -11.55
N LYS A 258 8.45 -1.58 -11.01
CA LYS A 258 8.76 -0.28 -11.60
C LYS A 258 8.96 0.76 -10.50
N SER A 259 9.88 1.71 -10.71
CA SER A 259 9.94 2.90 -9.89
C SER A 259 8.88 3.89 -10.38
N ILE A 260 7.96 4.28 -9.52
CA ILE A 260 6.86 5.21 -9.82
C ILE A 260 6.89 6.32 -8.79
N ALA A 261 6.93 7.57 -9.24
CA ALA A 261 7.10 8.74 -8.37
C ALA A 261 8.33 8.63 -7.42
N GLY A 262 9.43 8.05 -7.92
CA GLY A 262 10.66 7.83 -7.14
C GLY A 262 10.59 6.71 -6.10
N ARG A 263 9.49 5.93 -6.05
CA ARG A 263 9.30 4.80 -5.14
C ARG A 263 9.34 3.48 -5.90
N PRO A 264 10.05 2.47 -5.41
CA PRO A 264 9.97 1.13 -5.96
C PRO A 264 8.59 0.53 -5.64
N VAL A 265 7.81 0.26 -6.66
CA VAL A 265 6.48 -0.34 -6.55
C VAL A 265 6.47 -1.69 -7.23
N ASP A 266 5.82 -2.63 -6.58
CA ASP A 266 5.58 -3.98 -7.07
C ASP A 266 4.07 -4.15 -7.32
N LEU A 267 3.70 -4.52 -8.55
CA LEU A 267 2.30 -4.72 -8.91
C LEU A 267 2.09 -6.19 -9.29
N ARG A 268 1.19 -6.87 -8.59
CA ARG A 268 0.71 -8.18 -9.02
C ARG A 268 -0.45 -7.98 -10.00
N VAL A 269 -0.34 -8.59 -11.16
CA VAL A 269 -1.29 -8.44 -12.26
C VAL A 269 -2.03 -9.75 -12.47
N SER A 270 -3.36 -9.69 -12.52
CA SER A 270 -4.21 -10.82 -12.88
C SER A 270 -5.13 -10.42 -14.02
N THR A 271 -5.19 -11.24 -15.07
CA THR A 271 -6.09 -11.05 -16.21
C THR A 271 -7.15 -12.16 -16.23
N LEU A 272 -8.38 -11.77 -16.52
CA LEU A 272 -9.52 -12.67 -16.57
C LEU A 272 -10.31 -12.43 -17.86
N PRO A 273 -10.50 -13.44 -18.73
CA PRO A 273 -11.37 -13.34 -19.89
C PRO A 273 -12.82 -13.06 -19.48
N THR A 274 -13.44 -12.06 -20.10
CA THR A 274 -14.86 -11.74 -19.92
C THR A 274 -15.58 -11.68 -21.27
N GLN A 275 -16.90 -11.51 -21.25
CA GLN A 275 -17.71 -11.42 -22.47
C GLN A 275 -17.30 -10.24 -23.37
N PHE A 276 -16.83 -9.13 -22.79
CA PHE A 276 -16.53 -7.89 -23.52
C PHE A 276 -15.03 -7.59 -23.66
N GLY A 277 -14.16 -8.55 -23.31
CA GLY A 277 -12.71 -8.45 -23.33
C GLY A 277 -12.08 -9.00 -22.06
N GLU A 278 -10.78 -8.78 -21.87
CA GLU A 278 -10.10 -9.19 -20.63
C GLU A 278 -10.29 -8.13 -19.54
N SER A 279 -10.75 -8.53 -18.36
CA SER A 279 -10.66 -7.72 -17.15
C SER A 279 -9.28 -7.88 -16.56
N VAL A 280 -8.66 -6.79 -16.13
CA VAL A 280 -7.32 -6.79 -15.53
C VAL A 280 -7.37 -6.10 -14.17
N VAL A 281 -6.76 -6.74 -13.18
CA VAL A 281 -6.60 -6.17 -11.84
C VAL A 281 -5.11 -6.12 -11.50
N LEU A 282 -4.64 -4.95 -11.09
CA LEU A 282 -3.30 -4.75 -10.57
C LEU A 282 -3.38 -4.47 -9.08
N ARG A 283 -2.83 -5.36 -8.26
CA ARG A 283 -2.67 -5.12 -6.82
C ARG A 283 -1.37 -4.39 -6.56
N VAL A 284 -1.47 -3.26 -5.89
CA VAL A 284 -0.32 -2.41 -5.55
C VAL A 284 0.31 -2.88 -4.24
N LEU A 285 1.58 -3.25 -4.29
CA LEU A 285 2.39 -3.60 -3.13
C LEU A 285 3.41 -2.48 -2.92
N ASP A 286 3.03 -1.46 -2.15
CA ASP A 286 3.92 -0.36 -1.77
C ASP A 286 4.63 -0.71 -0.46
N ARG A 287 5.91 -1.08 -0.57
CA ARG A 287 6.74 -1.46 0.58
C ARG A 287 7.12 -0.27 1.48
N SER A 288 7.05 0.95 0.97
CA SER A 288 7.51 2.15 1.67
C SER A 288 6.52 2.71 2.70
N THR A 289 5.27 2.28 2.66
CA THR A 289 4.19 2.86 3.47
C THR A 289 3.78 2.00 4.67
N VAL A 290 4.36 0.80 4.83
CA VAL A 290 3.95 -0.14 5.87
C VAL A 290 4.67 0.19 7.19
N ASN A 291 3.91 0.71 8.14
CA ASN A 291 4.37 0.84 9.52
C ASN A 291 4.04 -0.46 10.28
N LEU A 292 5.07 -1.23 10.62
CA LEU A 292 4.95 -2.49 11.38
C LEU A 292 5.06 -2.27 12.90
N ASN A 293 4.84 -1.06 13.38
CA ASN A 293 4.77 -0.79 14.81
C ASN A 293 3.38 -1.18 15.36
N LEU A 294 3.35 -1.99 16.41
CA LEU A 294 2.11 -2.46 17.04
C LEU A 294 1.27 -1.30 17.61
N GLU A 295 1.90 -0.26 18.14
CA GLU A 295 1.22 0.96 18.63
C GLU A 295 0.48 1.71 17.51
N ALA A 296 1.07 1.74 16.30
CA ALA A 296 0.51 2.44 15.14
C ALA A 296 -0.82 1.83 14.64
N LEU A 297 -1.13 0.59 15.03
CA LEU A 297 -2.40 -0.06 14.69
C LEU A 297 -3.61 0.57 15.42
N GLY A 298 -3.36 1.38 16.46
CA GLY A 298 -4.39 2.14 17.18
C GLY A 298 -5.36 1.25 17.95
N MET A 299 -4.88 0.14 18.47
CA MET A 299 -5.64 -0.77 19.34
C MET A 299 -5.98 -0.10 20.67
N PRO A 300 -7.11 -0.47 21.32
CA PRO A 300 -7.36 -0.09 22.71
C PRO A 300 -6.18 -0.53 23.61
N PRO A 301 -5.79 0.27 24.62
CA PRO A 301 -4.63 -0.04 25.47
C PRO A 301 -4.69 -1.42 26.14
N TYR A 302 -5.89 -1.88 26.53
CA TYR A 302 -6.05 -3.19 27.15
C TYR A 302 -5.75 -4.34 26.18
N ILE A 303 -6.12 -4.21 24.89
CA ILE A 303 -5.80 -5.19 23.85
C ILE A 303 -4.30 -5.15 23.53
N HIS A 304 -3.75 -3.95 23.36
CA HIS A 304 -2.33 -3.76 23.10
C HIS A 304 -1.46 -4.43 24.20
N ASN A 305 -1.73 -4.13 25.47
CA ASN A 305 -1.00 -4.73 26.59
C ASN A 305 -1.19 -6.25 26.66
N TYR A 306 -2.39 -6.76 26.37
CA TYR A 306 -2.64 -8.19 26.33
C TYR A 306 -1.83 -8.88 25.24
N ILE A 307 -1.77 -8.29 24.05
CA ILE A 307 -0.98 -8.82 22.93
C ILE A 307 0.50 -8.84 23.28
N LEU A 308 1.06 -7.75 23.84
CA LEU A 308 2.46 -7.71 24.28
C LEU A 308 2.77 -8.87 25.24
N ASN A 309 1.94 -9.08 26.24
CA ASN A 309 2.13 -10.21 27.17
C ASN A 309 1.99 -11.59 26.49
N THR A 310 1.14 -11.69 25.46
CA THR A 310 0.88 -12.96 24.76
C THR A 310 2.01 -13.34 23.82
N ILE A 311 2.58 -12.38 23.12
CA ILE A 311 3.69 -12.65 22.16
C ILE A 311 5.01 -13.00 22.85
N GLU A 312 5.15 -12.69 24.14
CA GLU A 312 6.29 -13.08 24.97
C GLU A 312 6.16 -14.51 25.55
N LYS A 313 4.96 -15.12 25.50
CA LYS A 313 4.75 -16.48 26.01
C LYS A 313 5.67 -17.47 25.29
N PRO A 314 6.18 -18.50 26.03
CA PRO A 314 7.07 -19.49 25.44
C PRO A 314 6.38 -20.39 24.42
N ASN A 315 5.07 -20.64 24.58
CA ASN A 315 4.30 -21.55 23.75
C ASN A 315 2.82 -21.16 23.73
N GLY A 316 2.07 -21.73 22.81
CA GLY A 316 0.64 -21.48 22.63
C GLY A 316 0.31 -21.14 21.18
N ILE A 317 -0.96 -20.85 20.91
CA ILE A 317 -1.44 -20.38 19.62
C ILE A 317 -2.15 -19.05 19.80
N PHE A 318 -1.73 -18.06 19.04
CA PHE A 318 -2.41 -16.78 18.89
C PHE A 318 -3.03 -16.67 17.50
N ILE A 319 -4.33 -16.48 17.43
CA ILE A 319 -5.08 -16.41 16.17
C ILE A 319 -5.56 -14.99 15.92
N VAL A 320 -5.31 -14.46 14.72
CA VAL A 320 -5.97 -13.25 14.23
C VAL A 320 -7.03 -13.62 13.20
N THR A 321 -8.27 -13.23 13.42
CA THR A 321 -9.38 -13.60 12.52
C THR A 321 -10.12 -12.39 11.96
N GLY A 322 -10.75 -12.60 10.82
CA GLY A 322 -11.51 -11.59 10.10
C GLY A 322 -11.55 -11.88 8.59
N PRO A 323 -12.37 -11.16 7.81
CA PRO A 323 -12.43 -11.32 6.35
C PRO A 323 -11.14 -10.88 5.68
N THR A 324 -11.05 -11.13 4.37
CA THR A 324 -9.98 -10.59 3.54
C THR A 324 -9.96 -9.07 3.62
N GLY A 325 -8.76 -8.49 3.73
CA GLY A 325 -8.59 -7.04 3.84
C GLY A 325 -8.87 -6.46 5.24
N SER A 326 -9.06 -7.27 6.28
CA SER A 326 -9.23 -6.77 7.66
C SER A 326 -7.91 -6.39 8.36
N GLY A 327 -6.76 -6.56 7.71
CA GLY A 327 -5.44 -6.18 8.24
C GLY A 327 -4.75 -7.26 9.08
N LYS A 328 -5.19 -8.53 9.01
CA LYS A 328 -4.62 -9.65 9.78
C LYS A 328 -3.11 -9.79 9.63
N THR A 329 -2.63 -9.81 8.39
CA THR A 329 -1.20 -9.92 8.09
C THR A 329 -0.40 -8.77 8.69
N THR A 330 -0.90 -7.54 8.58
CA THR A 330 -0.24 -6.36 9.18
C THR A 330 -0.13 -6.50 10.69
N THR A 331 -1.19 -6.98 11.36
CA THR A 331 -1.19 -7.21 12.80
C THR A 331 -0.20 -8.29 13.20
N LEU A 332 -0.17 -9.43 12.48
CA LEU A 332 0.79 -10.48 12.75
C LEU A 332 2.24 -10.03 12.49
N TYR A 333 2.47 -9.29 11.42
CA TYR A 333 3.79 -8.75 11.12
C TYR A 333 4.24 -7.73 12.20
N ALA A 334 3.32 -6.90 12.72
CA ALA A 334 3.61 -6.00 13.82
C ALA A 334 3.97 -6.79 15.10
N CYS A 335 3.24 -7.87 15.41
CA CYS A 335 3.58 -8.76 16.52
C CYS A 335 4.95 -9.43 16.35
N LEU A 336 5.25 -9.92 15.13
CA LEU A 336 6.55 -10.54 14.85
C LEU A 336 7.69 -9.53 14.93
N ASN A 337 7.47 -8.31 14.42
CA ASN A 337 8.48 -7.25 14.48
C ASN A 337 8.82 -6.84 15.92
N GLU A 338 7.84 -6.86 16.83
CA GLU A 338 8.05 -6.53 18.24
C GLU A 338 8.97 -7.53 18.94
N ILE A 339 8.91 -8.82 18.58
CA ILE A 339 9.69 -9.90 19.16
C ILE A 339 10.88 -10.33 18.29
N ASN A 340 11.18 -9.60 17.23
CA ASN A 340 12.27 -9.89 16.30
C ASN A 340 13.60 -9.38 16.85
N THR A 341 14.21 -10.20 17.69
CA THR A 341 15.51 -9.92 18.30
C THR A 341 16.59 -10.86 17.74
N ILE A 342 17.85 -10.51 17.89
CA ILE A 342 18.97 -11.27 17.32
C ILE A 342 19.11 -12.70 17.90
N ASP A 343 18.56 -12.93 19.07
CA ASP A 343 18.58 -14.19 19.82
C ASP A 343 17.31 -15.04 19.59
N SER A 344 16.37 -14.57 18.79
CA SER A 344 15.11 -15.25 18.48
C SER A 344 15.04 -15.68 17.02
N LYS A 345 14.75 -16.96 16.78
CA LYS A 345 14.54 -17.48 15.43
C LYS A 345 13.07 -17.53 15.07
N LEU A 346 12.68 -16.62 14.17
CA LEU A 346 11.31 -16.46 13.67
C LEU A 346 11.20 -17.07 12.27
N LEU A 347 10.24 -17.97 12.08
CA LEU A 347 9.96 -18.62 10.79
C LEU A 347 8.51 -18.36 10.37
N THR A 348 8.29 -17.99 9.11
CA THR A 348 6.94 -17.79 8.57
C THR A 348 6.69 -18.63 7.32
N ALA A 349 5.49 -19.18 7.20
CA ALA A 349 4.97 -19.83 6.00
C ALA A 349 3.81 -18.99 5.45
N GLU A 350 3.90 -18.52 4.20
CA GLU A 350 2.99 -17.51 3.65
C GLU A 350 2.60 -17.80 2.20
N ASP A 351 1.38 -17.39 1.82
CA ASP A 351 0.83 -17.56 0.46
C ASP A 351 0.18 -16.25 -0.05
N PRO A 352 0.98 -15.37 -0.65
CA PRO A 352 2.45 -15.29 -0.67
C PRO A 352 3.02 -14.42 0.48
N VAL A 353 4.34 -14.27 0.54
CA VAL A 353 5.01 -13.25 1.38
C VAL A 353 4.59 -11.87 0.87
N GLU A 354 4.04 -11.04 1.77
CA GLU A 354 3.58 -9.69 1.40
C GLU A 354 4.72 -8.67 1.44
N TYR A 355 5.54 -8.70 2.51
CA TYR A 355 6.69 -7.82 2.70
C TYR A 355 7.86 -8.61 3.26
N ASP A 356 9.07 -8.31 2.80
CA ASP A 356 10.30 -8.87 3.37
C ASP A 356 10.59 -8.17 4.71
N ILE A 357 10.75 -8.93 5.78
CA ILE A 357 11.09 -8.43 7.12
C ILE A 357 12.50 -8.92 7.45
N GLU A 358 13.40 -7.98 7.67
CA GLU A 358 14.77 -8.31 8.07
C GLU A 358 14.78 -9.10 9.39
N GLY A 359 15.61 -10.13 9.48
CA GLY A 359 15.71 -10.99 10.67
C GLY A 359 14.70 -12.15 10.71
N ILE A 360 13.69 -12.20 9.83
CA ILE A 360 12.70 -13.26 9.77
C ILE A 360 12.92 -14.15 8.55
N VAL A 361 12.90 -15.46 8.74
CA VAL A 361 12.98 -16.42 7.63
C VAL A 361 11.56 -16.67 7.10
N GLN A 362 11.23 -16.07 5.96
CA GLN A 362 9.91 -16.13 5.33
C GLN A 362 9.90 -17.15 4.19
N VAL A 363 9.04 -18.16 4.28
CA VAL A 363 8.94 -19.23 3.28
C VAL A 363 7.65 -19.06 2.47
N PRO A 364 7.74 -18.78 1.16
CA PRO A 364 6.58 -18.73 0.29
C PRO A 364 6.06 -20.15 0.03
N VAL A 365 4.78 -20.37 0.27
CA VAL A 365 4.06 -21.60 -0.12
C VAL A 365 3.97 -21.67 -1.65
N ASN A 366 4.09 -22.88 -2.20
CA ASN A 366 3.94 -23.12 -3.62
C ASN A 366 3.30 -24.50 -3.86
N GLU A 367 1.99 -24.50 -3.99
CA GLU A 367 1.21 -25.74 -4.17
C GLU A 367 1.55 -26.47 -5.47
N ALA A 368 1.98 -25.76 -6.53
CA ALA A 368 2.34 -26.35 -7.80
C ALA A 368 3.49 -27.35 -7.71
N ILE A 369 4.40 -27.15 -6.75
CA ILE A 369 5.51 -28.09 -6.46
C ILE A 369 5.28 -28.91 -5.18
N GLY A 370 4.07 -28.86 -4.61
CA GLY A 370 3.70 -29.56 -3.38
C GLY A 370 4.31 -28.97 -2.11
N LEU A 371 4.77 -27.71 -2.13
CA LEU A 371 5.23 -26.98 -0.94
C LEU A 371 4.03 -26.33 -0.26
N THR A 372 3.26 -27.12 0.49
CA THR A 372 2.06 -26.70 1.22
C THR A 372 2.39 -26.16 2.61
N PHE A 373 1.45 -25.44 3.26
CA PHE A 373 1.59 -24.97 4.64
C PHE A 373 1.98 -26.12 5.59
N ALA A 374 1.27 -27.24 5.55
CA ALA A 374 1.54 -28.41 6.36
C ALA A 374 2.97 -28.96 6.18
N ARG A 375 3.45 -28.99 4.92
CA ARG A 375 4.80 -29.47 4.61
C ARG A 375 5.88 -28.53 5.11
N VAL A 376 5.66 -27.21 4.98
CA VAL A 376 6.55 -26.18 5.50
C VAL A 376 6.64 -26.24 7.02
N LEU A 377 5.49 -26.32 7.70
CA LEU A 377 5.45 -26.43 9.17
C LEU A 377 6.22 -27.64 9.69
N ARG A 378 6.04 -28.82 9.08
CA ARG A 378 6.82 -30.00 9.45
C ARG A 378 8.33 -29.80 9.31
N ALA A 379 8.75 -29.01 8.32
CA ALA A 379 10.16 -28.68 8.16
C ALA A 379 10.62 -27.69 9.24
N PHE A 380 9.79 -26.72 9.63
CA PHE A 380 10.09 -25.76 10.69
C PHE A 380 10.42 -26.44 12.02
N LEU A 381 9.69 -27.46 12.42
CA LEU A 381 9.94 -28.21 13.65
C LEU A 381 11.35 -28.84 13.72
N ARG A 382 12.09 -28.89 12.62
CA ARG A 382 13.47 -29.36 12.51
C ARG A 382 14.47 -28.25 12.25
N GLN A 383 14.00 -27.00 12.30
CA GLN A 383 14.81 -25.80 12.03
C GLN A 383 15.08 -24.99 13.31
N ASP A 384 14.77 -25.56 14.48
CA ASP A 384 14.97 -24.93 15.79
C ASP A 384 14.33 -23.51 15.88
N PRO A 385 12.99 -23.39 15.68
CA PRO A 385 12.31 -22.10 15.73
C PRO A 385 11.94 -21.73 17.18
N ASP A 386 12.01 -20.46 17.53
CA ASP A 386 11.39 -19.95 18.77
C ASP A 386 9.94 -19.55 18.52
N ARG A 387 9.66 -18.97 17.35
CA ARG A 387 8.33 -18.50 16.97
C ARG A 387 8.00 -18.92 15.54
N ILE A 388 6.77 -19.32 15.32
CA ILE A 388 6.29 -19.79 14.02
C ILE A 388 5.06 -18.96 13.63
N MET A 389 5.02 -18.42 12.40
CA MET A 389 3.81 -17.87 11.84
C MET A 389 3.34 -18.72 10.65
N VAL A 390 2.07 -19.05 10.66
CA VAL A 390 1.35 -19.66 9.53
C VAL A 390 0.39 -18.62 8.97
N GLY A 391 0.62 -18.16 7.76
CA GLY A 391 -0.14 -17.07 7.14
C GLY A 391 -1.65 -17.30 7.25
N GLU A 392 -2.09 -18.53 7.04
CA GLU A 392 -3.48 -18.97 7.30
C GLU A 392 -3.58 -20.48 7.55
N THR A 393 -4.60 -20.88 8.32
CA THR A 393 -4.96 -22.27 8.56
C THR A 393 -6.27 -22.58 7.81
N ARG A 394 -6.16 -23.36 6.72
CA ARG A 394 -7.30 -23.71 5.84
C ARG A 394 -7.82 -25.13 6.06
N ASP A 395 -6.97 -26.02 6.53
CA ASP A 395 -7.21 -27.47 6.61
C ASP A 395 -6.80 -28.08 7.95
N ILE A 396 -7.32 -29.26 8.21
CA ILE A 396 -7.07 -29.99 9.47
C ILE A 396 -5.59 -30.36 9.65
N GLU A 397 -4.88 -30.69 8.57
CA GLU A 397 -3.48 -31.11 8.63
C GLU A 397 -2.61 -29.97 9.14
N THR A 398 -2.78 -28.76 8.56
CA THR A 398 -2.09 -27.55 9.00
C THR A 398 -2.44 -27.20 10.44
N ALA A 399 -3.73 -27.28 10.82
CA ALA A 399 -4.20 -27.01 12.19
C ALA A 399 -3.55 -27.96 13.21
N GLN A 400 -3.52 -29.26 12.91
CA GLN A 400 -2.94 -30.27 13.82
C GLN A 400 -1.44 -30.07 14.01
N ILE A 401 -0.69 -29.75 12.96
CA ILE A 401 0.75 -29.50 13.08
C ILE A 401 1.02 -28.22 13.87
N ALA A 402 0.24 -27.15 13.65
CA ALA A 402 0.34 -25.91 14.43
C ALA A 402 0.08 -26.14 15.93
N ILE A 403 -0.95 -26.94 16.27
CA ILE A 403 -1.27 -27.35 17.63
C ILE A 403 -0.13 -28.20 18.22
N GLN A 404 0.37 -29.17 17.46
CA GLN A 404 1.49 -30.00 17.91
C GLN A 404 2.73 -29.16 18.18
N ALA A 405 3.04 -28.18 17.33
CA ALA A 405 4.13 -27.24 17.53
C ALA A 405 3.95 -26.45 18.84
N SER A 406 2.75 -25.96 19.12
CA SER A 406 2.47 -25.21 20.34
C SER A 406 2.61 -26.06 21.60
N LEU A 407 2.15 -27.31 21.57
CA LEU A 407 2.25 -28.25 22.68
C LEU A 407 3.69 -28.73 22.94
N THR A 408 4.56 -28.60 21.94
CA THR A 408 5.99 -28.96 22.04
C THR A 408 6.90 -27.77 22.38
N GLY A 409 6.33 -26.62 22.75
CA GLY A 409 7.11 -25.50 23.31
C GLY A 409 7.29 -24.31 22.36
N HIS A 410 6.51 -24.21 21.30
CA HIS A 410 6.61 -23.10 20.34
C HIS A 410 5.39 -22.18 20.43
N LEU A 411 5.58 -20.87 20.31
CA LEU A 411 4.48 -19.94 20.09
C LEU A 411 4.16 -19.86 18.60
N VAL A 412 2.90 -20.15 18.25
CA VAL A 412 2.42 -20.19 16.88
C VAL A 412 1.42 -19.06 16.62
N PHE A 413 1.68 -18.28 15.59
CA PHE A 413 0.76 -17.26 15.09
C PHE A 413 0.06 -17.78 13.84
N THR A 414 -1.25 -17.57 13.73
CA THR A 414 -1.97 -17.93 12.49
C THR A 414 -3.18 -17.06 12.26
N THR A 415 -3.75 -17.16 11.05
CA THR A 415 -5.02 -16.52 10.73
C THR A 415 -6.12 -17.52 10.39
N LEU A 416 -7.35 -17.10 10.66
CA LEU A 416 -8.56 -17.75 10.21
C LEU A 416 -9.48 -16.74 9.51
N HIS A 417 -10.42 -17.25 8.71
CA HIS A 417 -11.45 -16.44 8.07
C HIS A 417 -12.80 -16.69 8.76
N THR A 418 -13.03 -16.06 9.91
CA THR A 418 -14.31 -16.07 10.61
C THR A 418 -14.81 -14.64 10.86
N ASN A 419 -16.09 -14.51 11.13
CA ASN A 419 -16.70 -13.19 11.30
C ASN A 419 -16.40 -12.56 12.65
N ASP A 420 -16.16 -13.36 13.68
CA ASP A 420 -15.83 -12.92 15.03
C ASP A 420 -14.84 -13.88 15.70
N ALA A 421 -14.31 -13.48 16.84
CA ALA A 421 -13.30 -14.24 17.57
C ALA A 421 -13.82 -15.58 18.11
N PRO A 422 -15.03 -15.68 18.71
CA PRO A 422 -15.60 -16.98 19.12
C PRO A 422 -15.81 -17.96 17.96
N GLY A 423 -16.13 -17.44 16.77
CA GLY A 423 -16.30 -18.24 15.55
C GLY A 423 -15.02 -18.95 15.12
N ALA A 424 -13.85 -18.44 15.49
CA ALA A 424 -12.59 -19.11 15.18
C ALA A 424 -12.45 -20.44 15.93
N VAL A 425 -12.90 -20.51 17.17
CA VAL A 425 -12.94 -21.76 17.95
C VAL A 425 -13.84 -22.79 17.29
N THR A 426 -15.06 -22.40 16.94
CA THR A 426 -16.01 -23.27 16.25
C THR A 426 -15.44 -23.74 14.91
N ARG A 427 -14.78 -22.86 14.17
CA ARG A 427 -14.15 -23.20 12.89
C ARG A 427 -13.07 -24.27 13.02
N LEU A 428 -12.25 -24.22 14.07
CA LEU A 428 -11.26 -25.27 14.35
C LEU A 428 -11.94 -26.62 14.65
N ILE A 429 -13.02 -26.61 15.44
CA ILE A 429 -13.81 -27.81 15.72
C ILE A 429 -14.43 -28.36 14.45
N ASP A 430 -15.01 -27.52 13.59
CA ASP A 430 -15.62 -27.90 12.32
C ASP A 430 -14.61 -28.48 11.32
N MET A 431 -13.36 -28.03 11.37
CA MET A 431 -12.26 -28.62 10.60
C MET A 431 -11.85 -30.01 11.11
N GLY A 432 -12.37 -30.46 12.27
CA GLY A 432 -12.09 -31.76 12.85
C GLY A 432 -11.00 -31.77 13.91
N VAL A 433 -10.62 -30.60 14.44
CA VAL A 433 -9.69 -30.53 15.57
C VAL A 433 -10.41 -30.91 16.86
N GLU A 434 -9.79 -31.77 17.66
CA GLU A 434 -10.38 -32.19 18.92
C GLU A 434 -10.41 -31.04 19.95
N PRO A 435 -11.54 -30.78 20.64
CA PRO A 435 -11.71 -29.64 21.53
C PRO A 435 -10.65 -29.55 22.65
N PHE A 436 -10.23 -30.69 23.22
CA PHE A 436 -9.23 -30.69 24.27
C PHE A 436 -7.85 -30.20 23.78
N LEU A 437 -7.54 -30.40 22.49
CA LEU A 437 -6.31 -29.88 21.88
C LEU A 437 -6.40 -28.37 21.72
N ILE A 438 -7.56 -27.86 21.27
CA ILE A 438 -7.82 -26.42 21.14
C ILE A 438 -7.70 -25.77 22.53
N SER A 439 -8.40 -26.28 23.52
CA SER A 439 -8.41 -25.73 24.88
C SER A 439 -7.03 -25.75 25.54
N ALA A 440 -6.16 -26.71 25.19
CA ALA A 440 -4.83 -26.83 25.74
C ALA A 440 -3.79 -25.94 25.05
N SER A 441 -3.99 -25.58 23.78
CA SER A 441 -3.00 -24.89 22.96
C SER A 441 -3.37 -23.43 22.66
N LEU A 442 -4.67 -23.09 22.58
CA LEU A 442 -5.12 -21.75 22.20
C LEU A 442 -4.98 -20.77 23.39
N GLU A 443 -4.32 -19.65 23.16
CA GLU A 443 -4.11 -18.60 24.16
C GLU A 443 -5.09 -17.45 24.01
N ALA A 444 -5.28 -16.98 22.77
CA ALA A 444 -6.23 -15.94 22.46
C ALA A 444 -6.64 -15.93 20.98
N VAL A 445 -7.78 -15.31 20.72
CA VAL A 445 -8.24 -14.98 19.36
C VAL A 445 -8.54 -13.50 19.28
N LEU A 446 -7.90 -12.80 18.34
CA LEU A 446 -8.16 -11.41 18.02
C LEU A 446 -9.04 -11.32 16.76
N GLY A 447 -10.30 -10.92 16.93
CA GLY A 447 -11.19 -10.56 15.82
C GLY A 447 -10.91 -9.13 15.36
N GLN A 448 -10.83 -8.91 14.06
CA GLN A 448 -10.42 -7.62 13.50
C GLN A 448 -11.21 -7.22 12.26
N ARG A 449 -11.55 -5.93 12.16
CA ARG A 449 -12.08 -5.27 10.96
C ARG A 449 -11.35 -3.96 10.72
N LEU A 450 -11.30 -3.52 9.46
CA LEU A 450 -10.87 -2.18 9.10
C LEU A 450 -12.09 -1.35 8.70
N ILE A 451 -12.21 -0.18 9.32
CA ILE A 451 -13.19 0.86 8.99
C ILE A 451 -12.49 2.10 8.46
N ARG A 452 -13.16 2.88 7.61
CA ARG A 452 -12.59 4.11 7.07
C ARG A 452 -12.62 5.22 8.13
N LYS A 453 -11.57 6.03 8.14
CA LYS A 453 -11.50 7.24 8.99
C LYS A 453 -12.17 8.40 8.30
N VAL A 454 -12.91 9.21 9.06
CA VAL A 454 -13.42 10.50 8.58
C VAL A 454 -12.24 11.40 8.21
N CYS A 455 -12.33 12.03 7.06
CA CYS A 455 -11.31 12.96 6.60
C CYS A 455 -11.19 14.16 7.53
N THR A 456 -10.04 14.39 8.13
CA THR A 456 -9.81 15.47 9.08
C THR A 456 -9.97 16.87 8.47
N ASN A 457 -9.74 17.00 7.15
CA ASN A 457 -9.81 18.28 6.45
C ASN A 457 -11.24 18.74 6.16
N CYS A 458 -12.20 17.81 6.07
CA CYS A 458 -13.59 18.14 5.77
C CYS A 458 -14.59 17.56 6.78
N ARG A 459 -14.09 17.17 7.95
CA ARG A 459 -14.91 16.66 9.06
C ARG A 459 -15.85 17.74 9.57
N ASP A 460 -17.13 17.37 9.72
CA ASP A 460 -18.16 18.24 10.30
C ASP A 460 -19.01 17.45 11.30
N ALA A 461 -19.52 18.15 12.31
CA ALA A 461 -20.35 17.55 13.32
C ALA A 461 -21.82 17.51 12.87
N TYR A 462 -22.56 16.48 13.27
CA TYR A 462 -23.98 16.36 13.02
C TYR A 462 -24.70 15.64 14.17
N GLU A 463 -26.00 15.82 14.26
CA GLU A 463 -26.86 15.09 15.17
C GLU A 463 -27.54 13.93 14.45
N PRO A 464 -27.26 12.66 14.83
CA PRO A 464 -27.89 11.50 14.20
C PRO A 464 -29.38 11.42 14.59
N SER A 465 -30.21 10.91 13.67
CA SER A 465 -31.62 10.67 13.96
C SER A 465 -31.80 9.52 14.97
N GLU A 466 -32.90 9.53 15.71
CA GLU A 466 -33.24 8.45 16.66
C GLU A 466 -33.28 7.06 16.00
N SER A 467 -33.69 6.98 14.73
CA SER A 467 -33.70 5.74 13.95
C SER A 467 -32.30 5.19 13.73
N VAL A 468 -31.34 6.06 13.45
CA VAL A 468 -29.91 5.65 13.25
C VAL A 468 -29.28 5.22 14.57
N LEU A 469 -29.59 5.93 15.64
CA LEU A 469 -29.17 5.57 17.01
C LEU A 469 -29.72 4.21 17.44
N GLY A 470 -31.00 3.96 17.15
CA GLY A 470 -31.64 2.67 17.42
C GLY A 470 -30.98 1.49 16.73
N GLN A 471 -30.40 1.68 15.52
CA GLN A 471 -29.61 0.64 14.82
C GLN A 471 -28.30 0.31 15.55
N LEU A 472 -27.73 1.27 16.28
CA LEU A 472 -26.57 1.05 17.16
C LEU A 472 -26.95 0.44 18.51
N GLY A 473 -28.24 0.33 18.81
CA GLY A 473 -28.76 -0.08 20.13
C GLY A 473 -28.59 1.00 21.19
N LEU A 474 -28.50 2.29 20.79
CA LEU A 474 -28.32 3.42 21.66
C LEU A 474 -29.64 4.21 21.82
N SER A 475 -29.92 4.65 23.04
CA SER A 475 -30.95 5.62 23.30
C SER A 475 -30.38 7.06 23.32
N PRO A 476 -31.21 8.10 23.03
CA PRO A 476 -30.76 9.48 23.13
C PRO A 476 -30.16 9.87 24.49
N HIS A 477 -30.59 9.23 25.57
CA HIS A 477 -30.08 9.47 26.93
C HIS A 477 -28.67 8.91 27.16
N GLU A 478 -28.27 7.87 26.42
CA GLU A 478 -26.94 7.23 26.54
C GLU A 478 -25.84 8.00 25.82
N ILE A 479 -26.23 8.88 24.91
CA ILE A 479 -25.27 9.65 24.09
C ILE A 479 -24.65 10.78 24.91
N GLY A 480 -25.44 11.45 25.79
CA GLY A 480 -24.98 12.63 26.52
C GLY A 480 -24.49 13.74 25.58
N ASP A 481 -23.36 14.35 25.91
CA ASP A 481 -22.76 15.46 25.13
C ASP A 481 -21.82 14.97 24.00
N LYS A 482 -21.95 13.73 23.52
CA LYS A 482 -21.04 13.17 22.48
C LYS A 482 -21.42 13.68 21.10
N ASN A 483 -20.42 14.12 20.36
CA ASN A 483 -20.58 14.59 18.99
C ASN A 483 -20.36 13.43 17.99
N PHE A 484 -21.13 13.45 16.93
CA PHE A 484 -20.96 12.56 15.78
C PHE A 484 -20.42 13.35 14.59
N TYR A 485 -19.65 12.70 13.76
CA TYR A 485 -18.95 13.35 12.66
C TYR A 485 -19.17 12.64 11.34
N TYR A 486 -19.15 13.42 10.26
CA TYR A 486 -19.10 12.92 8.89
C TYR A 486 -18.12 13.76 8.07
N GLY A 487 -17.74 13.29 6.89
CA GLY A 487 -16.88 14.04 5.97
C GLY A 487 -17.72 14.65 4.84
N LYS A 488 -17.66 15.97 4.67
CA LYS A 488 -18.35 16.69 3.57
C LYS A 488 -17.82 16.34 2.18
N GLY A 489 -16.61 15.82 2.10
CA GLY A 489 -15.87 15.65 0.86
C GLY A 489 -15.00 16.87 0.54
N CYS A 490 -13.74 16.64 0.18
CA CYS A 490 -12.79 17.66 -0.27
C CYS A 490 -11.74 17.01 -1.20
N GLU A 491 -10.92 17.82 -1.85
CA GLU A 491 -9.84 17.32 -2.72
C GLU A 491 -8.91 16.34 -2.01
N SER A 492 -8.59 16.58 -0.73
CA SER A 492 -7.71 15.73 0.07
C SER A 492 -8.22 14.30 0.28
N CYS A 493 -9.51 14.07 0.16
CA CYS A 493 -10.15 12.76 0.27
C CYS A 493 -10.86 12.33 -1.03
N ASN A 494 -10.53 12.93 -2.16
CA ASN A 494 -11.17 12.70 -3.46
C ASN A 494 -12.72 12.78 -3.35
N HIS A 495 -13.21 13.78 -2.62
CA HIS A 495 -14.62 14.07 -2.36
C HIS A 495 -15.42 12.96 -1.66
N THR A 496 -14.75 11.96 -1.08
CA THR A 496 -15.40 10.80 -0.44
C THR A 496 -15.81 11.03 1.00
N GLY A 497 -15.24 12.04 1.64
CA GLY A 497 -15.41 12.29 3.08
C GLY A 497 -14.56 11.38 3.98
N TYR A 498 -13.81 10.41 3.42
CA TYR A 498 -12.99 9.46 4.18
C TYR A 498 -11.53 9.50 3.71
N ARG A 499 -10.60 9.29 4.66
CA ARG A 499 -9.18 9.18 4.36
C ARG A 499 -8.45 8.32 5.39
N GLY A 500 -7.89 7.22 4.92
CA GLY A 500 -7.22 6.23 5.76
C GLY A 500 -8.19 5.28 6.45
N ARG A 501 -7.63 4.29 7.12
CA ARG A 501 -8.37 3.22 7.79
C ARG A 501 -7.94 3.11 9.25
N LYS A 502 -8.80 2.53 10.09
CA LYS A 502 -8.54 2.19 11.48
C LYS A 502 -9.05 0.79 11.77
N GLY A 503 -8.30 0.06 12.58
CA GLY A 503 -8.74 -1.23 13.11
C GLY A 503 -9.80 -1.06 14.20
N ILE A 504 -10.80 -1.93 14.19
CA ILE A 504 -11.66 -2.24 15.33
C ILE A 504 -11.44 -3.70 15.71
N TYR A 505 -11.48 -3.97 16.99
CA TYR A 505 -10.97 -5.21 17.55
C TYR A 505 -11.93 -5.81 18.57
N GLU A 506 -11.92 -7.14 18.65
CA GLU A 506 -12.46 -7.89 19.79
C GLU A 506 -11.46 -8.97 20.18
N LEU A 507 -11.19 -9.10 21.47
CA LEU A 507 -10.21 -10.05 21.98
C LEU A 507 -10.93 -11.11 22.82
N LEU A 508 -10.90 -12.35 22.36
CA LEU A 508 -11.31 -13.52 23.11
C LEU A 508 -10.10 -14.09 23.87
N ASP A 509 -10.06 -13.84 25.16
CA ASP A 509 -9.11 -14.49 26.09
C ASP A 509 -9.58 -15.91 26.42
N ILE A 510 -8.70 -16.90 26.28
CA ILE A 510 -9.02 -18.31 26.51
C ILE A 510 -8.81 -18.64 28.00
N THR A 511 -9.69 -18.11 28.81
CA THR A 511 -9.73 -18.37 30.26
C THR A 511 -10.29 -19.76 30.57
N ASP A 512 -10.16 -20.24 31.82
CA ASP A 512 -10.64 -21.56 32.22
C ASP A 512 -12.11 -21.79 31.94
N PRO A 513 -13.06 -20.83 32.19
CA PRO A 513 -14.45 -21.00 31.81
C PRO A 513 -14.68 -21.13 30.29
N ILE A 514 -13.86 -20.45 29.48
CA ILE A 514 -13.91 -20.57 28.01
C ILE A 514 -13.35 -21.93 27.59
N ARG A 515 -12.24 -22.40 28.16
CA ARG A 515 -11.67 -23.74 27.94
C ARG A 515 -12.69 -24.86 28.22
N GLU A 516 -13.47 -24.71 29.28
CA GLU A 516 -14.51 -25.66 29.66
C GLU A 516 -15.62 -25.72 28.62
N LEU A 517 -16.10 -24.56 28.13
CA LEU A 517 -17.08 -24.50 27.05
C LEU A 517 -16.54 -25.05 25.71
N ILE A 518 -15.26 -24.81 25.40
CA ILE A 518 -14.62 -25.41 24.22
C ILE A 518 -14.67 -26.94 24.32
N ASN A 519 -14.29 -27.51 25.47
CA ASN A 519 -14.32 -28.97 25.69
C ASN A 519 -15.71 -29.55 25.58
N GLN A 520 -16.75 -28.78 25.93
CA GLN A 520 -18.16 -29.16 25.77
C GLN A 520 -18.68 -28.97 24.33
N ARG A 521 -17.86 -28.51 23.39
CA ARG A 521 -18.26 -28.17 22.01
C ARG A 521 -19.41 -27.14 21.97
N ALA A 522 -19.36 -26.13 22.88
CA ALA A 522 -20.38 -25.11 22.95
C ALA A 522 -20.47 -24.31 21.64
N PRO A 523 -21.68 -23.95 21.18
CA PRO A 523 -21.85 -23.09 20.00
C PRO A 523 -21.15 -21.71 20.18
N SER A 524 -20.75 -21.10 19.07
CA SER A 524 -20.07 -19.79 19.08
C SER A 524 -20.87 -18.69 19.83
N VAL A 525 -22.19 -18.72 19.77
CA VAL A 525 -23.07 -17.78 20.48
C VAL A 525 -22.90 -17.91 22.00
N VAL A 526 -22.81 -19.13 22.53
CA VAL A 526 -22.62 -19.39 23.96
C VAL A 526 -21.22 -18.97 24.40
N LEU A 527 -20.20 -19.26 23.59
CA LEU A 527 -18.83 -18.78 23.83
C LEU A 527 -18.78 -17.26 23.85
N LYS A 528 -19.44 -16.60 22.89
CA LYS A 528 -19.52 -15.14 22.80
C LYS A 528 -20.18 -14.52 24.02
N GLN A 529 -21.34 -15.06 24.42
CA GLN A 529 -22.04 -14.57 25.61
C GLN A 529 -21.18 -14.69 26.85
N LYS A 530 -20.54 -15.85 27.04
CA LYS A 530 -19.65 -16.08 28.20
C LYS A 530 -18.44 -15.16 28.18
N ALA A 531 -17.84 -14.96 27.00
CA ALA A 531 -16.71 -14.04 26.84
C ALA A 531 -17.10 -12.60 27.19
N ILE A 532 -18.29 -12.14 26.77
CA ILE A 532 -18.81 -10.80 27.14
C ILE A 532 -19.04 -10.71 28.64
N GLU A 533 -19.61 -11.74 29.29
CA GLU A 533 -19.76 -11.78 30.76
C GLU A 533 -18.41 -11.68 31.48
N LEU A 534 -17.33 -12.18 30.86
CA LEU A 534 -15.96 -12.13 31.39
C LEU A 534 -15.22 -10.82 31.00
N GLY A 535 -15.90 -9.90 30.32
CA GLY A 535 -15.37 -8.58 29.99
C GLY A 535 -14.87 -8.40 28.55
N MET A 536 -15.11 -9.35 27.65
CA MET A 536 -14.81 -9.16 26.24
C MET A 536 -15.63 -8.00 25.66
N VAL A 537 -14.95 -7.06 25.01
CA VAL A 537 -15.57 -5.99 24.24
C VAL A 537 -15.70 -6.46 22.79
N GLY A 538 -16.92 -6.50 22.26
CA GLY A 538 -17.17 -6.94 20.90
C GLY A 538 -16.83 -5.86 19.86
N LEU A 539 -16.74 -6.24 18.59
CA LEU A 539 -16.41 -5.35 17.47
C LEU A 539 -17.29 -4.10 17.41
N ARG A 540 -18.61 -4.25 17.68
CA ARG A 540 -19.54 -3.12 17.67
C ARG A 540 -19.24 -2.12 18.77
N GLN A 541 -18.94 -2.57 19.99
CA GLN A 541 -18.59 -1.68 21.10
C GLN A 541 -17.26 -0.95 20.86
N ASP A 542 -16.27 -1.64 20.29
CA ASP A 542 -15.00 -0.98 19.91
C ASP A 542 -15.24 -0.01 18.73
N GLY A 543 -16.14 -0.34 17.81
CA GLY A 543 -16.60 0.57 16.76
C GLY A 543 -17.26 1.84 17.33
N LEU A 544 -18.10 1.72 18.37
CA LEU A 544 -18.71 2.87 19.06
C LEU A 544 -17.64 3.78 19.67
N ARG A 545 -16.57 3.22 20.24
CA ARG A 545 -15.44 4.02 20.73
C ARG A 545 -14.86 4.89 19.61
N THR A 546 -14.65 4.33 18.42
CA THR A 546 -14.10 5.09 17.29
C THR A 546 -15.03 6.18 16.76
N ILE A 547 -16.36 5.98 16.87
CA ILE A 547 -17.36 7.02 16.56
C ILE A 547 -17.25 8.15 17.56
N TYR A 548 -17.20 7.86 18.87
CA TYR A 548 -17.11 8.87 19.92
C TYR A 548 -15.79 9.63 19.92
N ASP A 549 -14.70 8.99 19.49
CA ASP A 549 -13.42 9.65 19.26
C ASP A 549 -13.43 10.55 17.99
N GLY A 550 -14.53 10.53 17.22
CA GLY A 550 -14.68 11.30 15.98
C GLY A 550 -13.80 10.80 14.84
N GLU A 551 -13.37 9.55 14.90
CA GLU A 551 -12.47 8.98 13.90
C GLU A 551 -13.20 8.26 12.76
N SER A 552 -14.43 7.77 12.98
CA SER A 552 -15.24 7.09 11.98
C SER A 552 -16.72 7.50 12.06
N THR A 553 -17.53 7.01 11.12
CA THR A 553 -18.97 7.29 11.06
C THR A 553 -19.80 6.13 11.56
N ILE A 554 -21.07 6.39 11.84
CA ILE A 554 -22.05 5.38 12.23
C ILE A 554 -22.22 4.34 11.11
N GLU A 555 -22.31 4.80 9.85
CA GLU A 555 -22.51 3.94 8.68
C GLU A 555 -21.36 2.96 8.49
N GLU A 556 -20.11 3.42 8.67
CA GLU A 556 -18.95 2.54 8.56
C GLU A 556 -18.95 1.46 9.64
N VAL A 557 -19.25 1.79 10.88
CA VAL A 557 -19.30 0.82 11.97
C VAL A 557 -20.44 -0.19 11.75
N LEU A 558 -21.63 0.26 11.39
CA LEU A 558 -22.78 -0.61 11.11
C LEU A 558 -22.53 -1.57 9.95
N LYS A 559 -21.80 -1.11 8.93
CA LYS A 559 -21.47 -1.91 7.73
C LYS A 559 -20.60 -3.13 8.06
N TYR A 560 -19.74 -3.02 9.07
CA TYR A 560 -18.72 -4.04 9.36
C TYR A 560 -18.93 -4.78 10.69
N THR A 561 -19.94 -4.42 11.46
CA THR A 561 -20.28 -5.04 12.76
C THR A 561 -21.77 -5.41 12.84
#